data_0e9a4be356549bcf00f63f9279a5cecc
#
_entry.id   0e9a4be356549bcf00f63f9279a5cecc
#
_cell.length_a   1.000
_cell.length_b   1.000
_cell.length_c   1.000
_cell.angle_alpha   90.00
_cell.angle_beta   90.00
_cell.angle_gamma   90.00
#
_symmetry.space_group_name_H-M   'P 1'
#
loop_
_entity.id
_entity.type
_entity.pdbx_description
1 polymer ?
#
loop_
_entity_poly.entity_id
_entity_poly.type
_entity_poly.pdbx_seq_one_letter_code
_entity_poly.pdbx_strand_id
1 'polypeptide(L)'
;QTKRVLASALAAVVAASAVPVSNSVVHAEESQDRSELKLRYTSAAPDSYDGWEKWSLPIGNSGIGASVFGGVQTERIQLNEKSLWSGGPSESRPDYNGGNLEEKGRNGQTVKEIQQLFANGDNDAASSKCGELVGLSDDAGVNGYGYYLSYGNMYLDFKGISDKDVENYERTLDLNTAIAGVEYDNGDTHYTRENFVSYPDNVLVTRLTAEGGDKI
;
A
#
# COMPACT_ATOMS: atom_id res chain seq x y z
N GLN A 1 -13.82 -39.32 53.29
CA GLN A 1 -13.11 -38.04 53.60
C GLN A 1 -12.12 -37.66 52.51
N THR A 2 -11.47 -38.61 51.83
CA THR A 2 -10.43 -38.35 50.83
C THR A 2 -10.94 -37.72 49.50
N LYS A 3 -12.18 -37.99 49.12
CA LYS A 3 -12.79 -37.43 47.89
C LYS A 3 -13.20 -35.99 47.98
N ARG A 4 -13.49 -35.48 49.18
CA ARG A 4 -13.86 -34.06 49.37
C ARG A 4 -12.65 -33.11 49.39
N VAL A 5 -11.50 -33.57 49.80
CA VAL A 5 -10.26 -32.78 49.85
C VAL A 5 -9.71 -32.56 48.43
N LEU A 6 -9.84 -33.58 47.54
CA LEU A 6 -9.41 -33.41 46.13
C LEU A 6 -10.30 -32.43 45.35
N ALA A 7 -11.60 -32.39 45.61
CA ALA A 7 -12.50 -31.44 44.93
C ALA A 7 -12.24 -30.01 45.33
N SER A 8 -11.85 -29.76 46.58
CA SER A 8 -11.54 -28.42 47.10
C SER A 8 -10.19 -27.90 46.59
N ALA A 9 -9.21 -28.78 46.35
CA ALA A 9 -7.90 -28.40 45.82
C ALA A 9 -8.00 -28.03 44.33
N LEU A 10 -8.84 -28.74 43.56
CA LEU A 10 -9.04 -28.41 42.14
C LEU A 10 -9.78 -27.10 41.91
N ALA A 11 -10.74 -26.77 42.78
CA ALA A 11 -11.45 -25.49 42.72
C ALA A 11 -10.54 -24.30 43.05
N ALA A 12 -9.56 -24.48 43.94
CA ALA A 12 -8.62 -23.38 44.30
C ALA A 12 -7.60 -23.10 43.18
N VAL A 13 -7.20 -24.11 42.41
CA VAL A 13 -6.24 -23.94 41.27
C VAL A 13 -6.92 -23.24 40.09
N VAL A 14 -8.20 -23.48 39.85
CA VAL A 14 -8.94 -22.80 38.74
C VAL A 14 -9.25 -21.36 39.10
N ALA A 15 -9.44 -21.02 40.36
CA ALA A 15 -9.68 -19.64 40.80
C ALA A 15 -8.43 -18.76 40.80
N ALA A 16 -7.22 -19.36 40.87
CA ALA A 16 -5.96 -18.61 40.87
C ALA A 16 -5.42 -18.28 39.45
N SER A 17 -6.01 -18.86 38.40
CA SER A 17 -5.63 -18.61 37.01
C SER A 17 -6.50 -17.59 36.28
N ALA A 18 -7.45 -16.95 36.96
CA ALA A 18 -8.13 -15.78 36.41
C ALA A 18 -7.20 -14.57 36.52
N VAL A 19 -6.28 -14.44 35.56
CA VAL A 19 -5.61 -13.17 35.31
C VAL A 19 -6.70 -12.18 34.94
N PRO A 20 -6.88 -11.08 35.70
CA PRO A 20 -7.79 -10.05 35.26
C PRO A 20 -7.28 -9.53 33.93
N VAL A 21 -7.98 -9.86 32.85
CA VAL A 21 -7.83 -9.11 31.62
C VAL A 21 -8.33 -7.70 31.97
N SER A 22 -7.39 -6.84 32.34
CA SER A 22 -7.70 -5.42 32.38
C SER A 22 -8.09 -5.06 30.94
N ASN A 23 -9.38 -4.85 30.70
CA ASN A 23 -9.84 -4.07 29.59
C ASN A 23 -9.26 -2.67 29.80
N SER A 24 -7.99 -2.48 29.47
CA SER A 24 -7.51 -1.17 29.12
C SER A 24 -8.27 -0.82 27.85
N VAL A 25 -9.40 -0.16 27.99
CA VAL A 25 -9.97 0.64 26.93
C VAL A 25 -8.83 1.59 26.58
N VAL A 26 -8.17 1.31 25.45
CA VAL A 26 -7.30 2.30 24.84
C VAL A 26 -8.26 3.42 24.46
N HIS A 27 -8.40 4.39 25.36
CA HIS A 27 -8.94 5.67 24.96
C HIS A 27 -7.95 6.14 23.90
N ALA A 28 -8.41 6.21 22.67
CA ALA A 28 -7.72 7.01 21.69
C ALA A 28 -7.58 8.39 22.33
N GLU A 29 -6.36 8.78 22.66
CA GLU A 29 -6.07 10.11 23.14
C GLU A 29 -6.77 11.11 22.22
N GLU A 30 -7.34 12.14 22.81
CA GLU A 30 -7.97 13.27 22.13
C GLU A 30 -7.19 13.66 20.91
N SER A 31 -7.90 13.88 19.82
CA SER A 31 -7.42 14.19 18.49
C SER A 31 -6.09 14.97 18.53
N GLN A 32 -4.98 14.27 18.34
CA GLN A 32 -3.78 14.94 17.86
C GLN A 32 -4.22 15.78 16.67
N ASP A 33 -3.85 17.04 16.69
CA ASP A 33 -4.10 17.94 15.57
C ASP A 33 -3.57 17.29 14.28
N ARG A 34 -4.48 16.71 13.51
CA ARG A 34 -4.16 16.00 12.26
C ARG A 34 -3.81 16.95 11.13
N SER A 35 -3.79 18.26 11.40
CA SER A 35 -3.36 19.28 10.44
C SER A 35 -1.92 19.05 9.96
N GLU A 36 -1.11 18.33 10.75
CA GLU A 36 0.28 18.00 10.41
C GLU A 36 0.45 16.72 9.60
N LEU A 37 -0.61 15.93 9.34
CA LEU A 37 -0.51 14.72 8.53
C LEU A 37 -0.48 15.05 7.03
N LYS A 38 0.48 15.91 6.65
CA LYS A 38 0.66 16.37 5.28
C LYS A 38 2.14 16.31 4.90
N LEU A 39 2.45 15.57 3.83
CA LEU A 39 3.75 15.63 3.20
C LEU A 39 3.83 16.89 2.34
N ARG A 40 5.00 17.57 2.32
CA ARG A 40 5.22 18.81 1.56
C ARG A 40 6.56 18.74 0.85
N TYR A 41 6.56 19.17 -0.41
CA TYR A 41 7.74 19.25 -1.27
C TYR A 41 7.71 20.54 -2.06
N THR A 42 8.88 21.13 -2.27
CA THR A 42 9.04 22.40 -3.02
C THR A 42 9.51 22.20 -4.45
N SER A 43 9.45 20.97 -4.94
CA SER A 43 9.79 20.61 -6.32
C SER A 43 9.04 19.36 -6.78
N ALA A 44 8.88 19.21 -8.09
CA ALA A 44 8.38 17.99 -8.70
C ALA A 44 9.30 16.78 -8.40
N ALA A 45 8.73 15.58 -8.42
CA ALA A 45 9.52 14.37 -8.41
C ALA A 45 10.28 14.24 -9.73
N PRO A 46 11.57 13.82 -9.73
CA PRO A 46 12.29 13.56 -10.96
C PRO A 46 11.59 12.51 -11.83
N ASP A 47 11.59 12.69 -13.15
CA ASP A 47 11.06 11.69 -14.07
C ASP A 47 12.08 10.55 -14.26
N SER A 48 12.17 9.68 -13.25
CA SER A 48 13.11 8.57 -13.16
C SER A 48 12.54 7.47 -12.27
N TYR A 49 13.21 6.30 -12.22
CA TYR A 49 12.89 5.23 -11.29
C TYR A 49 12.98 5.71 -9.83
N ASP A 50 14.06 6.38 -9.49
CA ASP A 50 14.24 6.98 -8.14
C ASP A 50 13.17 8.01 -7.82
N GLY A 51 12.76 8.81 -8.80
CA GLY A 51 11.66 9.77 -8.64
C GLY A 51 10.34 9.09 -8.36
N TRP A 52 10.05 7.99 -9.04
CA TRP A 52 8.88 7.19 -8.75
C TRP A 52 8.95 6.56 -7.35
N GLU A 53 10.05 5.89 -7.03
CA GLU A 53 10.17 5.11 -5.80
C GLU A 53 10.22 5.98 -4.52
N LYS A 54 10.94 7.11 -4.58
CA LYS A 54 11.31 7.88 -3.39
C LYS A 54 10.55 9.20 -3.24
N TRP A 55 10.04 9.74 -4.35
CA TRP A 55 9.57 11.13 -4.37
C TRP A 55 8.15 11.30 -4.88
N SER A 56 7.60 10.37 -5.68
CA SER A 56 6.21 10.47 -6.14
C SER A 56 5.22 10.36 -4.98
N LEU A 57 4.03 10.95 -5.13
CA LEU A 57 2.98 10.91 -4.13
C LEU A 57 1.98 9.81 -4.46
N PRO A 58 1.91 8.73 -3.64
CA PRO A 58 1.01 7.63 -3.88
C PRO A 58 -0.42 7.97 -3.43
N ILE A 59 -1.39 7.70 -4.29
CA ILE A 59 -2.83 7.75 -4.00
C ILE A 59 -3.51 6.47 -4.49
N GLY A 60 -4.67 6.11 -3.92
CA GLY A 60 -5.37 4.91 -4.36
C GLY A 60 -6.60 4.57 -3.53
N ASN A 61 -7.40 3.61 -4.04
CA ASN A 61 -8.64 3.13 -3.42
C ASN A 61 -8.70 1.61 -3.25
N SER A 62 -7.57 0.92 -3.23
CA SER A 62 -7.42 -0.54 -3.26
C SER A 62 -7.70 -1.24 -4.61
N GLY A 63 -8.33 -0.61 -5.56
CA GLY A 63 -8.52 -1.09 -6.94
C GLY A 63 -7.56 -0.43 -7.89
N ILE A 64 -7.61 0.90 -7.93
CA ILE A 64 -6.74 1.76 -8.72
C ILE A 64 -5.72 2.41 -7.79
N GLY A 65 -4.48 2.47 -8.23
CA GLY A 65 -3.40 3.22 -7.61
C GLY A 65 -2.78 4.20 -8.61
N ALA A 66 -2.23 5.29 -8.11
CA ALA A 66 -1.49 6.25 -8.91
C ALA A 66 -0.32 6.85 -8.13
N SER A 67 0.75 7.16 -8.84
CA SER A 67 1.90 7.89 -8.32
C SER A 67 1.99 9.23 -9.05
N VAL A 68 1.78 10.33 -8.32
CA VAL A 68 1.76 11.71 -8.86
C VAL A 68 3.15 12.32 -8.73
N PHE A 69 3.72 12.79 -9.84
CA PHE A 69 5.06 13.37 -9.89
C PHE A 69 5.07 14.87 -9.62
N GLY A 70 4.01 15.57 -9.99
CA GLY A 70 3.87 17.01 -9.74
C GLY A 70 4.60 17.88 -10.76
N GLY A 71 4.86 17.39 -11.97
CA GLY A 71 5.47 18.19 -13.03
C GLY A 71 4.59 19.39 -13.41
N VAL A 72 5.19 20.51 -13.77
CA VAL A 72 4.47 21.75 -14.11
C VAL A 72 4.12 21.80 -15.60
N GLN A 73 5.13 21.83 -16.46
CA GLN A 73 4.90 21.82 -17.90
C GLN A 73 4.29 20.50 -18.37
N THR A 74 4.78 19.40 -17.84
CA THR A 74 4.26 18.05 -18.10
C THR A 74 4.08 17.32 -16.78
N GLU A 75 2.85 17.03 -16.41
CA GLU A 75 2.56 16.13 -15.30
C GLU A 75 2.68 14.69 -15.76
N ARG A 76 3.33 13.87 -14.98
CA ARG A 76 3.30 12.42 -15.10
C ARG A 76 2.54 11.79 -13.93
N ILE A 77 1.55 10.98 -14.23
CA ILE A 77 0.87 10.13 -13.25
C ILE A 77 1.05 8.69 -13.69
N GLN A 78 1.80 7.92 -12.93
CA GLN A 78 1.94 6.49 -13.19
C GLN A 78 0.76 5.76 -12.58
N LEU A 79 0.09 4.98 -13.40
CA LEU A 79 -1.14 4.29 -13.06
C LEU A 79 -0.89 2.82 -12.74
N ASN A 80 -1.75 2.30 -11.89
CA ASN A 80 -1.75 0.93 -11.45
C ASN A 80 -3.18 0.41 -11.27
N GLU A 81 -3.40 -0.88 -11.55
CA GLU A 81 -4.66 -1.56 -11.32
C GLU A 81 -4.37 -2.96 -10.77
N LYS A 82 -4.97 -3.29 -9.63
CA LYS A 82 -4.59 -4.45 -8.80
C LYS A 82 -4.78 -5.81 -9.46
N SER A 83 -5.67 -5.91 -10.43
CA SER A 83 -5.97 -7.18 -11.10
C SER A 83 -5.11 -7.42 -12.35
N LEU A 84 -4.23 -6.49 -12.69
CA LEU A 84 -3.42 -6.56 -13.91
C LEU A 84 -2.23 -7.50 -13.73
N TRP A 85 -2.48 -8.79 -13.86
CA TRP A 85 -1.50 -9.86 -13.77
C TRP A 85 -1.43 -10.64 -15.07
N SER A 86 -0.23 -11.11 -15.45
CA SER A 86 -0.03 -11.95 -16.66
C SER A 86 -0.44 -13.41 -16.46
N GLY A 87 -0.75 -13.84 -15.26
CA GLY A 87 -1.14 -15.20 -14.91
C GLY A 87 -2.23 -15.25 -13.88
N GLY A 88 -2.76 -16.44 -13.62
CA GLY A 88 -3.82 -16.66 -12.67
C GLY A 88 -4.75 -17.79 -13.12
N PRO A 89 -5.85 -18.04 -12.39
CA PRO A 89 -6.86 -19.00 -12.75
C PRO A 89 -7.47 -18.65 -14.11
N SER A 90 -7.58 -19.60 -15.02
CA SER A 90 -8.29 -19.44 -16.28
C SER A 90 -8.74 -20.80 -16.82
N GLU A 91 -9.69 -20.79 -17.76
CA GLU A 91 -10.15 -22.02 -18.41
C GLU A 91 -9.04 -22.73 -19.20
N SER A 92 -8.06 -21.98 -19.67
CA SER A 92 -6.87 -22.53 -20.35
C SER A 92 -5.82 -23.11 -19.41
N ARG A 93 -6.01 -22.97 -18.10
CA ARG A 93 -5.10 -23.43 -17.06
C ARG A 93 -5.85 -24.13 -15.91
N PRO A 94 -6.47 -25.29 -16.20
CA PRO A 94 -7.28 -26.00 -15.20
C PRO A 94 -6.47 -26.57 -14.04
N ASP A 95 -5.15 -26.68 -14.20
CA ASP A 95 -4.16 -27.14 -13.22
C ASP A 95 -3.53 -26.00 -12.41
N TYR A 96 -3.97 -24.76 -12.61
CA TYR A 96 -3.44 -23.62 -11.86
C TYR A 96 -3.78 -23.71 -10.37
N ASN A 97 -2.74 -23.77 -9.54
CA ASN A 97 -2.86 -23.91 -8.09
C ASN A 97 -2.37 -22.66 -7.31
N GLY A 98 -2.12 -21.53 -8.01
CA GLY A 98 -1.61 -20.30 -7.40
C GLY A 98 -0.16 -20.39 -6.93
N GLY A 99 0.63 -21.34 -7.45
CA GLY A 99 1.97 -21.61 -6.96
C GLY A 99 1.99 -22.29 -5.59
N ASN A 100 0.85 -22.79 -5.12
CA ASN A 100 0.76 -23.50 -3.85
C ASN A 100 1.31 -24.94 -3.99
N LEU A 101 2.36 -25.26 -3.22
CA LEU A 101 2.92 -26.62 -3.18
C LEU A 101 2.16 -27.56 -2.25
N GLU A 102 1.09 -27.12 -1.61
CA GLU A 102 0.34 -27.91 -0.64
C GLU A 102 -0.57 -29.00 -1.23
N GLU A 103 -0.55 -29.25 -2.52
CA GLU A 103 -1.30 -30.35 -3.14
C GLU A 103 -1.10 -31.72 -2.46
N LYS A 104 -0.10 -31.82 -1.60
CA LYS A 104 0.28 -33.09 -0.93
C LYS A 104 -0.08 -33.13 0.55
N GLY A 105 -1.00 -32.32 1.01
CA GLY A 105 -1.57 -32.46 2.37
C GLY A 105 -0.60 -32.15 3.50
N ARG A 106 0.21 -31.11 3.37
CA ARG A 106 1.18 -30.70 4.40
C ARG A 106 0.52 -30.18 5.69
N ASN A 107 -0.78 -29.92 5.69
CA ASN A 107 -1.60 -29.57 6.85
C ASN A 107 -1.00 -28.49 7.77
N GLY A 108 -0.35 -27.49 7.21
CA GLY A 108 0.34 -26.45 7.95
C GLY A 108 1.60 -26.92 8.70
N GLN A 109 2.11 -28.10 8.42
CA GLN A 109 3.32 -28.62 9.08
C GLN A 109 4.54 -27.77 8.78
N THR A 110 4.73 -27.36 7.52
CA THR A 110 5.82 -26.45 7.11
C THR A 110 5.80 -25.13 7.88
N VAL A 111 4.61 -24.55 8.10
CA VAL A 111 4.47 -23.31 8.89
C VAL A 111 4.90 -23.54 10.34
N LYS A 112 4.52 -24.67 10.96
CA LYS A 112 4.92 -24.99 12.33
C LYS A 112 6.44 -25.17 12.46
N GLU A 113 7.06 -25.80 11.48
CA GLU A 113 8.52 -25.97 11.44
C GLU A 113 9.24 -24.63 11.29
N ILE A 114 8.74 -23.72 10.43
CA ILE A 114 9.25 -22.35 10.30
C ILE A 114 9.13 -21.60 11.63
N GLN A 115 7.98 -21.66 12.28
CA GLN A 115 7.77 -21.05 13.59
C GLN A 115 8.73 -21.57 14.64
N GLN A 116 9.01 -22.86 14.62
CA GLN A 116 9.93 -23.51 15.56
C GLN A 116 11.39 -23.10 15.32
N LEU A 117 11.80 -22.97 14.06
CA LEU A 117 13.12 -22.45 13.69
C LEU A 117 13.31 -21.01 14.18
N PHE A 118 12.33 -20.12 13.96
CA PHE A 118 12.38 -18.76 14.50
C PHE A 118 12.43 -18.73 16.04
N ALA A 119 11.63 -19.57 16.70
CA ALA A 119 11.65 -19.68 18.16
C ALA A 119 13.01 -20.15 18.73
N ASN A 120 13.74 -20.95 17.97
CA ASN A 120 15.09 -21.42 18.32
C ASN A 120 16.19 -20.41 17.95
N GLY A 121 15.86 -19.29 17.27
CA GLY A 121 16.82 -18.29 16.80
C GLY A 121 17.52 -18.65 15.49
N ASP A 122 17.07 -19.70 14.80
CA ASP A 122 17.65 -20.16 13.54
C ASP A 122 16.96 -19.44 12.35
N ASN A 123 17.22 -18.15 12.25
CA ASN A 123 16.54 -17.25 11.31
C ASN A 123 16.85 -17.60 9.84
N ASP A 124 18.08 -18.02 9.55
CA ASP A 124 18.49 -18.34 8.18
C ASP A 124 17.81 -19.62 7.68
N ALA A 125 17.74 -20.65 8.53
CA ALA A 125 17.02 -21.87 8.21
C ALA A 125 15.51 -21.62 8.08
N ALA A 126 14.93 -20.77 8.95
CA ALA A 126 13.53 -20.37 8.87
C ALA A 126 13.22 -19.65 7.55
N SER A 127 14.05 -18.68 7.17
CA SER A 127 13.91 -17.94 5.91
C SER A 127 14.02 -18.86 4.69
N SER A 128 14.99 -19.74 4.67
CA SER A 128 15.16 -20.73 3.61
C SER A 128 13.95 -21.65 3.49
N LYS A 129 13.40 -22.07 4.64
CA LYS A 129 12.23 -22.97 4.66
C LYS A 129 10.94 -22.29 4.21
N CYS A 130 10.83 -20.97 4.29
CA CYS A 130 9.69 -20.22 3.73
C CYS A 130 9.52 -20.47 2.23
N GLY A 131 10.60 -20.73 1.49
CA GLY A 131 10.55 -21.09 0.08
C GLY A 131 9.78 -22.39 -0.22
N GLU A 132 9.55 -23.24 0.78
CA GLU A 132 8.74 -24.45 0.63
C GLU A 132 7.23 -24.20 0.64
N LEU A 133 6.79 -23.01 1.06
CA LEU A 133 5.37 -22.64 1.11
C LEU A 133 4.83 -22.23 -0.26
N VAL A 134 5.69 -21.66 -1.08
CA VAL A 134 5.31 -21.13 -2.41
C VAL A 134 6.22 -21.77 -3.46
N GLY A 135 5.62 -22.45 -4.40
CA GLY A 135 6.31 -22.93 -5.60
C GLY A 135 6.73 -21.77 -6.47
N LEU A 136 7.93 -21.27 -6.25
CA LEU A 136 8.61 -20.48 -7.25
C LEU A 136 9.06 -21.46 -8.33
N SER A 137 8.25 -21.69 -9.35
CA SER A 137 8.76 -22.32 -10.55
C SER A 137 9.60 -21.27 -11.30
N ASP A 138 10.68 -21.70 -11.93
CA ASP A 138 11.45 -20.86 -12.86
C ASP A 138 10.57 -20.31 -14.00
N ASP A 139 9.37 -20.86 -14.15
CA ASP A 139 8.29 -20.50 -15.05
C ASP A 139 7.14 -19.75 -14.37
N ALA A 140 7.42 -18.86 -13.42
CA ALA A 140 6.39 -18.10 -12.69
C ALA A 140 5.38 -17.38 -13.62
N GLY A 141 5.80 -16.98 -14.82
CA GLY A 141 4.91 -16.38 -15.82
C GLY A 141 3.98 -17.37 -16.53
N VAL A 142 4.33 -18.66 -16.58
CA VAL A 142 3.56 -19.70 -17.30
C VAL A 142 2.83 -20.63 -16.32
N ASN A 143 3.53 -21.14 -15.33
CA ASN A 143 3.01 -22.13 -14.38
C ASN A 143 2.76 -21.56 -12.97
N GLY A 144 3.20 -20.33 -12.69
CA GLY A 144 3.00 -19.64 -11.44
C GLY A 144 1.83 -18.68 -11.44
N TYR A 145 1.83 -17.77 -10.51
CA TYR A 145 0.81 -16.73 -10.33
C TYR A 145 0.91 -15.58 -11.35
N GLY A 146 1.94 -15.60 -12.22
CA GLY A 146 2.19 -14.55 -13.20
C GLY A 146 2.98 -13.36 -12.68
N TYR A 147 3.16 -12.39 -13.54
CA TYR A 147 3.82 -11.13 -13.23
C TYR A 147 2.79 -10.03 -13.06
N TYR A 148 3.04 -9.14 -12.11
CA TYR A 148 2.29 -7.91 -11.99
C TYR A 148 2.70 -6.96 -13.13
N LEU A 149 1.72 -6.44 -13.87
CA LEU A 149 1.97 -5.65 -15.06
C LEU A 149 1.77 -4.16 -14.76
N SER A 150 2.54 -3.32 -15.43
CA SER A 150 2.32 -1.87 -15.40
C SER A 150 1.07 -1.53 -16.20
N TYR A 151 0.17 -0.72 -15.62
CA TYR A 151 -0.97 -0.18 -16.35
C TYR A 151 -0.55 0.90 -17.34
N GLY A 152 0.47 1.69 -17.00
CA GLY A 152 1.02 2.74 -17.84
C GLY A 152 1.16 4.08 -17.14
N ASN A 153 1.39 5.12 -17.94
CA ASN A 153 1.49 6.50 -17.47
C ASN A 153 0.48 7.37 -18.19
N MET A 154 -0.12 8.28 -17.45
CA MET A 154 -0.88 9.41 -17.99
C MET A 154 0.01 10.64 -17.98
N TYR A 155 0.06 11.36 -19.08
CA TYR A 155 0.76 12.63 -19.21
C TYR A 155 -0.24 13.76 -19.48
N LEU A 156 -0.11 14.85 -18.75
CA LEU A 156 -0.87 16.08 -18.98
C LEU A 156 0.12 17.17 -19.37
N ASP A 157 0.05 17.62 -20.63
CA ASP A 157 0.92 18.65 -21.17
C ASP A 157 0.20 20.01 -21.13
N PHE A 158 0.75 20.93 -20.36
CA PHE A 158 0.24 22.30 -20.21
C PHE A 158 0.99 23.23 -21.15
N LYS A 159 0.31 23.65 -22.21
CA LYS A 159 0.90 24.55 -23.22
C LYS A 159 0.96 25.97 -22.70
N GLY A 160 2.08 26.63 -22.95
CA GLY A 160 2.29 28.02 -22.53
C GLY A 160 2.86 28.18 -21.13
N ILE A 161 2.99 27.08 -20.36
CA ILE A 161 3.65 27.07 -19.06
C ILE A 161 5.07 26.56 -19.22
N SER A 162 6.03 27.20 -18.56
CA SER A 162 7.44 26.80 -18.54
C SER A 162 7.89 26.57 -17.11
N ASP A 163 8.58 25.46 -16.86
CA ASP A 163 9.15 25.15 -15.54
C ASP A 163 10.12 26.21 -15.03
N LYS A 164 10.63 27.09 -15.92
CA LYS A 164 11.58 28.16 -15.56
C LYS A 164 10.91 29.40 -14.97
N ASP A 165 9.64 29.59 -15.25
CA ASP A 165 8.88 30.78 -14.89
C ASP A 165 7.91 30.50 -13.73
N VAL A 166 8.15 29.41 -12.99
CA VAL A 166 7.31 28.97 -11.88
C VAL A 166 7.83 29.53 -10.55
N GLU A 167 6.93 30.13 -9.81
CA GLU A 167 7.15 30.63 -8.46
C GLU A 167 6.22 29.91 -7.47
N ASN A 168 6.56 29.97 -6.19
CA ASN A 168 5.74 29.46 -5.08
C ASN A 168 5.27 28.00 -5.23
N TYR A 169 6.08 27.16 -5.87
CA TYR A 169 5.71 25.76 -6.09
C TYR A 169 5.62 24.99 -4.77
N GLU A 170 4.49 24.36 -4.55
CA GLU A 170 4.28 23.39 -3.48
C GLU A 170 3.60 22.12 -4.03
N ARG A 171 4.09 20.95 -3.62
CA ARG A 171 3.47 19.65 -3.87
C ARG A 171 3.19 18.96 -2.54
N THR A 172 1.96 18.51 -2.35
CA THR A 172 1.51 17.98 -1.05
C THR A 172 0.79 16.64 -1.19
N LEU A 173 0.87 15.83 -0.14
CA LEU A 173 -0.05 14.71 0.08
C LEU A 173 -0.67 14.88 1.45
N ASP A 174 -1.95 15.16 1.48
CA ASP A 174 -2.74 15.23 2.71
C ASP A 174 -3.27 13.84 3.06
N LEU A 175 -2.75 13.27 4.15
CA LEU A 175 -3.11 11.93 4.60
C LEU A 175 -4.49 11.86 5.26
N ASN A 176 -5.09 13.01 5.60
CA ASN A 176 -6.45 13.04 6.15
C ASN A 176 -7.50 12.90 5.04
N THR A 177 -7.22 13.51 3.88
CA THR A 177 -8.15 13.56 2.73
C THR A 177 -7.75 12.63 1.60
N ALA A 178 -6.52 12.09 1.63
CA ALA A 178 -5.91 11.30 0.56
C ALA A 178 -5.82 12.06 -0.78
N ILE A 179 -5.63 13.39 -0.73
CA ILE A 179 -5.48 14.25 -1.90
C ILE A 179 -4.00 14.57 -2.12
N ALA A 180 -3.51 14.31 -3.32
CA ALA A 180 -2.23 14.82 -3.79
C ALA A 180 -2.43 16.14 -4.51
N GLY A 181 -1.89 17.22 -3.95
CA GLY A 181 -2.00 18.59 -4.46
C GLY A 181 -0.70 19.06 -5.13
N VAL A 182 -0.83 19.91 -6.12
CA VAL A 182 0.26 20.69 -6.72
C VAL A 182 -0.23 22.12 -6.91
N GLU A 183 0.48 23.08 -6.35
CA GLU A 183 0.17 24.50 -6.44
C GLU A 183 1.41 25.26 -6.90
N TYR A 184 1.22 26.26 -7.75
CA TYR A 184 2.29 27.12 -8.23
C TYR A 184 1.73 28.38 -8.89
N ASP A 185 2.58 29.41 -8.98
CA ASP A 185 2.32 30.62 -9.73
C ASP A 185 3.11 30.59 -11.04
N ASN A 186 2.51 31.07 -12.12
CA ASN A 186 3.18 31.34 -13.37
C ASN A 186 2.65 32.69 -13.93
N GLY A 187 3.50 33.72 -13.89
CA GLY A 187 3.07 35.09 -14.12
C GLY A 187 2.01 35.53 -13.10
N ASP A 188 0.90 36.10 -13.61
CA ASP A 188 -0.20 36.61 -12.79
C ASP A 188 -1.26 35.51 -12.47
N THR A 189 -0.97 34.24 -12.75
CA THR A 189 -1.94 33.16 -12.59
C THR A 189 -1.47 32.15 -11.56
N HIS A 190 -2.34 31.87 -10.59
CA HIS A 190 -2.18 30.79 -9.63
C HIS A 190 -2.86 29.53 -10.13
N TYR A 191 -2.11 28.44 -10.21
CA TYR A 191 -2.58 27.12 -10.65
C TYR A 191 -2.66 26.15 -9.50
N THR A 192 -3.77 25.43 -9.42
CA THR A 192 -3.95 24.34 -8.46
C THR A 192 -4.36 23.07 -9.19
N ARG A 193 -3.74 21.97 -8.83
CA ARG A 193 -4.09 20.64 -9.31
C ARG A 193 -4.26 19.70 -8.13
N GLU A 194 -5.43 19.05 -8.04
CA GLU A 194 -5.77 18.07 -7.03
C GLU A 194 -5.98 16.71 -7.68
N ASN A 195 -5.35 15.68 -7.13
CA ASN A 195 -5.49 14.31 -7.60
C ASN A 195 -5.96 13.42 -6.46
N PHE A 196 -6.99 12.63 -6.69
CA PHE A 196 -7.45 11.63 -5.73
C PHE A 196 -8.11 10.45 -6.45
N VAL A 197 -8.23 9.33 -5.76
CA VAL A 197 -8.92 8.14 -6.28
C VAL A 197 -10.18 7.91 -5.46
N SER A 198 -11.35 8.06 -6.12
CA SER A 198 -12.65 7.81 -5.49
C SER A 198 -12.84 6.32 -5.22
N TYR A 199 -13.18 5.98 -3.97
CA TYR A 199 -13.48 4.60 -3.60
C TYR A 199 -14.86 4.15 -4.14
N PRO A 200 -15.96 4.92 -3.94
CA PRO A 200 -17.28 4.48 -4.39
C PRO A 200 -17.42 4.42 -5.91
N ASP A 201 -16.75 5.31 -6.64
CA ASP A 201 -16.87 5.42 -8.10
C ASP A 201 -15.79 4.63 -8.83
N ASN A 202 -14.72 4.23 -8.13
CA ASN A 202 -13.55 3.53 -8.68
C ASN A 202 -12.92 4.27 -9.88
N VAL A 203 -12.68 5.57 -9.71
CA VAL A 203 -12.07 6.44 -10.73
C VAL A 203 -10.93 7.28 -10.12
N LEU A 204 -9.91 7.57 -10.93
CA LEU A 204 -8.95 8.62 -10.66
C LEU A 204 -9.55 9.95 -11.11
N VAL A 205 -9.51 10.95 -10.24
CA VAL A 205 -9.94 12.31 -10.54
C VAL A 205 -8.75 13.24 -10.48
N THR A 206 -8.60 14.07 -11.52
CA THR A 206 -7.68 15.19 -11.55
C THR A 206 -8.49 16.47 -11.75
N ARG A 207 -8.47 17.34 -10.76
CA ARG A 207 -9.12 18.66 -10.81
C ARG A 207 -8.07 19.71 -11.07
N LEU A 208 -8.33 20.56 -12.04
CA LEU A 208 -7.46 21.67 -12.44
C LEU A 208 -8.19 22.98 -12.21
N THR A 209 -7.52 23.95 -11.57
CA THR A 209 -8.03 25.32 -11.42
C THR A 209 -6.94 26.33 -11.75
N ALA A 210 -7.34 27.47 -12.29
CA ALA A 210 -6.49 28.61 -12.55
C ALA A 210 -7.21 29.88 -12.08
N GLU A 211 -6.52 30.67 -11.26
CA GLU A 211 -7.02 31.96 -10.74
C GLU A 211 -6.08 33.06 -11.19
N GLY A 212 -6.59 34.03 -11.91
CA GLY A 212 -5.80 35.15 -12.48
C GLY A 212 -6.06 35.39 -13.96
N GLY A 213 -5.00 35.72 -14.70
CA GLY A 213 -5.10 36.17 -16.08
C GLY A 213 -5.32 35.09 -17.12
N ASP A 214 -4.69 33.94 -16.93
CA ASP A 214 -4.72 32.83 -17.88
C ASP A 214 -5.82 31.78 -17.55
N LYS A 215 -6.09 30.96 -18.55
CA LYS A 215 -7.03 29.84 -18.44
C LYS A 215 -6.27 28.52 -18.66
N ILE A 216 -6.83 27.46 -18.12
CA ILE A 216 -6.37 26.10 -18.39
C ILE A 216 -6.83 25.67 -19.78
#